data_fa873577bd689e3acb5ceae43e28366d
#
_entry.id   fa873577bd689e3acb5ceae43e28366d
#
_cell.length_a   1.000
_cell.length_b   1.000
_cell.length_c   1.000
_cell.angle_alpha   90.00
_cell.angle_beta   90.00
_cell.angle_gamma   90.00
#
_symmetry.space_group_name_H-M   'P 1'
#
loop_
_entity.id
_entity.type
_entity.pdbx_description
1 polymer ?
#
loop_
_entity_poly.entity_id
_entity_poly.type
_entity_poly.pdbx_seq_one_letter_code
_entity_poly.pdbx_strand_id
1 'polypeptide(L)'
;IAFALSVSLLLGASACGKPAKTVSELIAEENAILDQHQELWTTALNSLDKDNLTQSTQSTNYADVLDLAIKNVKDQLSDEDYKTLTDDAAKVRKLEDQLQALPPEEGTTTPASDVFPAFEGKDLDGNAVDSSLFADNALTVVNFWFSGCKPCVAELGDLDKLNQTVKAQGGEV
;
A
#
# COMPACT_ATOMS: atom_id res chain seq x y z
N ILE A 1 3.42 26.50 64.46
CA ILE A 1 4.26 25.95 63.35
C ILE A 1 3.35 25.77 62.11
N ALA A 2 3.46 26.74 61.20
CA ALA A 2 2.68 26.72 59.99
C ALA A 2 3.52 26.10 58.85
N PHE A 3 3.04 25.00 58.28
CA PHE A 3 3.61 24.38 57.10
C PHE A 3 2.99 25.03 55.85
N ALA A 4 3.78 25.79 55.13
CA ALA A 4 3.38 26.32 53.81
C ALA A 4 3.66 25.23 52.74
N LEU A 5 2.59 24.69 52.16
CA LEU A 5 2.68 23.83 50.97
C LEU A 5 2.87 24.72 49.73
N SER A 6 4.06 24.69 49.19
CA SER A 6 4.36 25.31 47.89
C SER A 6 3.85 24.38 46.77
N VAL A 7 2.73 24.73 46.16
CA VAL A 7 2.26 24.11 44.93
C VAL A 7 3.05 24.69 43.74
N SER A 8 4.03 23.93 43.25
CA SER A 8 4.74 24.26 42.04
C SER A 8 3.84 23.94 40.84
N LEU A 9 3.28 25.01 40.22
CA LEU A 9 2.58 24.91 38.95
C LEU A 9 3.61 24.62 37.85
N LEU A 10 3.69 23.36 37.42
CA LEU A 10 4.38 22.99 36.19
C LEU A 10 3.53 23.46 35.03
N LEU A 11 3.88 24.61 34.47
CA LEU A 11 3.42 25.06 33.18
C LEU A 11 3.97 24.10 32.11
N GLY A 12 3.18 23.08 31.74
CA GLY A 12 3.41 22.25 30.60
C GLY A 12 3.32 23.15 29.35
N ALA A 13 4.45 23.38 28.69
CA ALA A 13 4.47 23.97 27.38
C ALA A 13 3.72 23.03 26.41
N SER A 14 2.46 23.35 26.13
CA SER A 14 1.71 22.74 25.03
C SER A 14 2.39 23.16 23.74
N ALA A 15 3.27 22.30 23.21
CA ALA A 15 3.70 22.39 21.84
C ALA A 15 2.46 22.19 20.98
N CYS A 16 1.94 23.27 20.38
CA CYS A 16 0.92 23.24 19.34
C CYS A 16 1.54 22.67 18.06
N GLY A 17 1.86 21.38 18.05
CA GLY A 17 2.08 20.60 16.86
C GLY A 17 0.71 20.09 16.39
N LYS A 18 0.39 20.21 15.10
CA LYS A 18 -0.73 19.44 14.52
C LYS A 18 -0.50 17.97 14.88
N PRO A 19 -1.56 17.22 15.27
CA PRO A 19 -1.41 15.79 15.49
C PRO A 19 -0.83 15.16 14.21
N ALA A 20 0.09 14.21 14.38
CA ALA A 20 0.62 13.46 13.25
C ALA A 20 -0.56 12.77 12.53
N LYS A 21 -0.53 12.78 11.19
CA LYS A 21 -1.54 12.08 10.40
C LYS A 21 -1.45 10.59 10.64
N THR A 22 -2.59 9.93 10.61
CA THR A 22 -2.67 8.47 10.64
C THR A 22 -2.28 7.86 9.29
N VAL A 23 -1.96 6.57 9.27
CA VAL A 23 -1.72 5.81 8.03
C VAL A 23 -2.88 5.98 7.05
N SER A 24 -4.12 5.82 7.53
CA SER A 24 -5.32 5.95 6.69
C SER A 24 -5.49 7.35 6.10
N GLU A 25 -5.15 8.40 6.84
CA GLU A 25 -5.22 9.77 6.34
C GLU A 25 -4.16 10.05 5.27
N LEU A 26 -2.95 9.51 5.44
CA LEU A 26 -1.87 9.67 4.45
C LEU A 26 -2.21 8.94 3.15
N ILE A 27 -2.70 7.70 3.23
CA ILE A 27 -3.14 6.92 2.06
C ILE A 27 -4.32 7.60 1.34
N ALA A 28 -5.29 8.14 2.09
CA ALA A 28 -6.42 8.85 1.49
C ALA A 28 -5.97 10.13 0.75
N GLU A 29 -4.97 10.84 1.28
CA GLU A 29 -4.40 12.03 0.64
C GLU A 29 -3.62 11.67 -0.62
N GLU A 30 -2.87 10.58 -0.60
CA GLU A 30 -2.16 10.03 -1.76
C GLU A 30 -3.14 9.68 -2.89
N ASN A 31 -4.17 8.89 -2.58
CA ASN A 31 -5.21 8.55 -3.55
C ASN A 31 -5.88 9.81 -4.12
N ALA A 32 -6.18 10.79 -3.28
CA ALA A 32 -6.79 12.04 -3.74
C ALA A 32 -5.90 12.86 -4.69
N ILE A 33 -4.57 12.77 -4.56
CA ILE A 33 -3.62 13.41 -5.50
C ILE A 33 -3.68 12.70 -6.85
N LEU A 34 -3.64 11.37 -6.87
CA LEU A 34 -3.65 10.57 -8.09
C LEU A 34 -4.99 10.65 -8.82
N ASP A 35 -6.10 10.70 -8.09
CA ASP A 35 -7.45 10.80 -8.64
C ASP A 35 -7.70 12.13 -9.38
N GLN A 36 -7.02 13.21 -8.99
CA GLN A 36 -7.15 14.51 -9.68
C GLN A 36 -6.71 14.44 -11.14
N HIS A 37 -5.76 13.57 -11.46
CA HIS A 37 -5.21 13.42 -12.81
C HIS A 37 -5.26 11.95 -13.27
N GLN A 38 -6.35 11.26 -12.93
CA GLN A 38 -6.52 9.81 -13.13
C GLN A 38 -6.24 9.35 -14.56
N GLU A 39 -6.67 10.09 -15.56
CA GLU A 39 -6.45 9.72 -16.98
C GLU A 39 -4.97 9.76 -17.37
N LEU A 40 -4.25 10.80 -16.91
CA LEU A 40 -2.80 10.92 -17.13
C LEU A 40 -2.06 9.80 -16.41
N TRP A 41 -2.38 9.55 -15.15
CA TRP A 41 -1.78 8.47 -14.37
C TRP A 41 -2.10 7.09 -14.95
N THR A 42 -3.32 6.87 -15.42
CA THR A 42 -3.68 5.62 -16.10
C THR A 42 -2.81 5.40 -17.34
N THR A 43 -2.57 6.45 -18.13
CA THR A 43 -1.71 6.38 -19.31
C THR A 43 -0.26 6.08 -18.93
N ALA A 44 0.29 6.79 -17.94
CA ALA A 44 1.66 6.60 -17.49
C ALA A 44 1.90 5.21 -16.90
N LEU A 45 1.05 4.77 -15.98
CA LEU A 45 1.18 3.46 -15.30
C LEU A 45 0.99 2.29 -16.26
N ASN A 46 0.13 2.42 -17.28
CA ASN A 46 -0.04 1.39 -18.31
C ASN A 46 1.18 1.25 -19.23
N SER A 47 2.11 2.18 -19.22
CA SER A 47 3.36 2.09 -20.00
C SER A 47 4.40 1.18 -19.33
N LEU A 48 4.20 0.83 -18.07
CA LEU A 48 5.11 -0.04 -17.32
C LEU A 48 4.96 -1.49 -17.78
N ASP A 49 6.07 -2.14 -18.04
CA ASP A 49 6.16 -3.57 -18.32
C ASP A 49 6.70 -4.35 -17.11
N LYS A 50 6.80 -5.68 -17.23
CA LYS A 50 7.29 -6.54 -16.15
C LYS A 50 8.74 -6.23 -15.75
N ASP A 51 9.58 -5.84 -16.70
CA ASP A 51 10.99 -5.53 -16.44
C ASP A 51 11.13 -4.21 -15.67
N ASN A 52 10.30 -3.22 -16.01
CA ASN A 52 10.21 -1.96 -15.29
C ASN A 52 9.73 -2.18 -13.83
N LEU A 53 8.71 -3.00 -13.65
CA LEU A 53 8.18 -3.32 -12.32
C LEU A 53 9.20 -4.06 -11.45
N THR A 54 9.98 -4.96 -12.03
CA THR A 54 11.04 -5.69 -11.30
C THR A 54 12.11 -4.73 -10.75
N GLN A 55 12.44 -3.66 -11.46
CA GLN A 55 13.36 -2.62 -10.96
C GLN A 55 12.74 -1.79 -9.85
N SER A 56 11.45 -1.47 -9.94
CA SER A 56 10.75 -0.66 -8.95
C SER A 56 10.43 -1.40 -7.65
N THR A 57 10.31 -2.72 -7.67
CA THR A 57 10.05 -3.55 -6.47
C THR A 57 11.19 -3.55 -5.45
N GLN A 58 12.36 -2.99 -5.78
CA GLN A 58 13.45 -2.78 -4.83
C GLN A 58 13.28 -1.51 -3.98
N SER A 59 12.37 -0.62 -4.38
CA SER A 59 12.04 0.58 -3.61
C SER A 59 10.84 0.33 -2.70
N THR A 60 10.91 0.89 -1.50
CA THR A 60 9.79 0.92 -0.55
C THR A 60 8.93 2.17 -0.70
N ASN A 61 9.28 3.09 -1.63
CA ASN A 61 8.56 4.33 -1.87
C ASN A 61 7.82 4.25 -3.20
N TYR A 62 6.49 4.32 -3.17
CA TYR A 62 5.65 4.20 -4.35
C TYR A 62 5.93 5.28 -5.41
N ALA A 63 6.39 6.46 -5.01
CA ALA A 63 6.75 7.52 -5.94
C ALA A 63 7.89 7.14 -6.91
N ASP A 64 8.71 6.13 -6.59
CA ASP A 64 9.73 5.63 -7.53
C ASP A 64 9.09 4.89 -8.70
N VAL A 65 7.96 4.22 -8.47
CA VAL A 65 7.14 3.61 -9.55
C VAL A 65 6.52 4.70 -10.41
N LEU A 66 6.00 5.77 -9.79
CA LEU A 66 5.43 6.91 -10.50
C LEU A 66 6.48 7.61 -11.37
N ASP A 67 7.69 7.86 -10.85
CA ASP A 67 8.79 8.46 -11.61
C ASP A 67 9.20 7.60 -12.81
N LEU A 68 9.21 6.28 -12.64
CA LEU A 68 9.48 5.35 -13.74
C LEU A 68 8.40 5.41 -14.81
N ALA A 69 7.12 5.45 -14.41
CA ALA A 69 5.99 5.59 -15.33
C ALA A 69 6.07 6.91 -16.12
N ILE A 70 6.35 8.04 -15.44
CA ILE A 70 6.55 9.35 -16.09
C ILE A 70 7.67 9.28 -17.13
N LYS A 71 8.80 8.66 -16.76
CA LYS A 71 9.96 8.51 -17.64
C LYS A 71 9.59 7.75 -18.93
N ASN A 72 8.79 6.70 -18.82
CA ASN A 72 8.39 5.87 -19.97
C ASN A 72 7.51 6.62 -20.96
N VAL A 73 6.69 7.57 -20.52
CA VAL A 73 5.77 8.32 -21.38
C VAL A 73 6.23 9.73 -21.68
N LYS A 74 7.40 10.14 -21.22
CA LYS A 74 7.88 11.53 -21.27
C LYS A 74 7.75 12.16 -22.66
N ASP A 75 8.14 11.42 -23.70
CA ASP A 75 8.13 11.92 -25.08
C ASP A 75 6.71 11.99 -25.70
N GLN A 76 5.70 11.47 -24.97
CA GLN A 76 4.29 11.46 -25.37
C GLN A 76 3.47 12.52 -24.63
N LEU A 77 4.04 13.17 -23.61
CA LEU A 77 3.39 14.16 -22.77
C LEU A 77 3.64 15.58 -23.30
N SER A 78 2.65 16.46 -23.07
CA SER A 78 2.89 17.89 -23.15
C SER A 78 3.78 18.36 -21.98
N ASP A 79 4.41 19.53 -22.10
CA ASP A 79 5.21 20.09 -21.00
C ASP A 79 4.34 20.32 -19.73
N GLU A 80 3.06 20.67 -19.89
CA GLU A 80 2.11 20.86 -18.82
C GLU A 80 1.76 19.53 -18.12
N ASP A 81 1.44 18.49 -18.89
CA ASP A 81 1.15 17.16 -18.35
C ASP A 81 2.36 16.55 -17.65
N TYR A 82 3.55 16.68 -18.27
CA TYR A 82 4.79 16.23 -17.64
C TYR A 82 5.05 16.91 -16.31
N LYS A 83 4.84 18.23 -16.25
CA LYS A 83 4.96 18.99 -15.00
C LYS A 83 3.94 18.54 -13.97
N THR A 84 2.69 18.33 -14.37
CA THR A 84 1.60 17.88 -13.50
C THR A 84 1.93 16.56 -12.85
N LEU A 85 2.30 15.54 -13.62
CA LEU A 85 2.66 14.23 -13.11
C LEU A 85 3.90 14.29 -12.20
N THR A 86 4.90 15.10 -12.55
CA THR A 86 6.10 15.26 -11.72
C THR A 86 5.78 15.94 -10.38
N ASP A 87 4.91 16.95 -10.38
CA ASP A 87 4.47 17.64 -9.16
C ASP A 87 3.66 16.69 -8.26
N ASP A 88 2.83 15.83 -8.83
CA ASP A 88 2.05 14.84 -8.08
C ASP A 88 2.95 13.74 -7.49
N ALA A 89 3.86 13.18 -8.28
CA ALA A 89 4.85 12.21 -7.79
C ALA A 89 5.68 12.78 -6.62
N ALA A 90 6.06 14.06 -6.70
CA ALA A 90 6.78 14.72 -5.61
C ALA A 90 5.93 14.91 -4.33
N LYS A 91 4.60 15.08 -4.46
CA LYS A 91 3.68 15.12 -3.31
C LYS A 91 3.51 13.73 -2.71
N VAL A 92 3.27 12.71 -3.54
CA VAL A 92 3.18 11.31 -3.13
C VAL A 92 4.46 10.90 -2.39
N ARG A 93 5.64 11.20 -2.91
CA ARG A 93 6.92 10.91 -2.25
C ARG A 93 6.98 11.43 -0.81
N LYS A 94 6.48 12.64 -0.57
CA LYS A 94 6.45 13.22 0.79
C LYS A 94 5.47 12.50 1.72
N LEU A 95 4.36 11.97 1.18
CA LEU A 95 3.40 11.19 1.96
C LEU A 95 3.98 9.82 2.30
N GLU A 96 4.62 9.16 1.35
CA GLU A 96 5.33 7.91 1.53
C GLU A 96 6.47 8.02 2.55
N ASP A 97 7.27 9.11 2.50
CA ASP A 97 8.30 9.39 3.50
C ASP A 97 7.70 9.55 4.92
N GLN A 98 6.49 10.14 5.02
CA GLN A 98 5.76 10.24 6.28
C GLN A 98 5.23 8.89 6.73
N LEU A 99 4.70 8.06 5.82
CA LEU A 99 4.25 6.71 6.12
C LEU A 99 5.39 5.86 6.67
N GLN A 100 6.56 5.91 6.06
CA GLN A 100 7.75 5.19 6.51
C GLN A 100 8.29 5.70 7.86
N ALA A 101 8.07 6.97 8.18
CA ALA A 101 8.49 7.58 9.44
C ALA A 101 7.52 7.33 10.60
N LEU A 102 6.30 6.84 10.31
CA LEU A 102 5.36 6.49 11.38
C LEU A 102 5.89 5.29 12.16
N PRO A 103 5.77 5.32 13.50
CA PRO A 103 6.01 4.11 14.27
C PRO A 103 5.02 3.02 13.80
N PRO A 104 5.42 1.74 13.83
CA PRO A 104 4.46 0.65 13.61
C PRO A 104 3.25 0.89 14.51
N GLU A 105 2.03 0.83 13.94
CA GLU A 105 0.82 1.02 14.76
C GLU A 105 0.85 0.03 15.93
N GLU A 106 0.75 0.56 17.16
CA GLU A 106 0.59 -0.28 18.36
C GLU A 106 -0.76 -0.99 18.28
N GLY A 107 -0.79 -2.13 17.67
CA GLY A 107 -1.99 -2.94 17.41
C GLY A 107 -1.79 -3.89 16.24
N THR A 108 -0.83 -3.59 15.36
CA THR A 108 -0.40 -4.50 14.29
C THR A 108 1.02 -5.04 14.49
N THR A 109 1.67 -4.75 15.62
CA THR A 109 2.78 -5.57 16.08
C THR A 109 2.20 -6.84 16.72
N THR A 110 1.48 -7.62 15.95
CA THR A 110 1.66 -9.05 16.10
C THR A 110 3.17 -9.24 15.95
N PRO A 111 3.93 -9.74 16.96
CA PRO A 111 5.29 -10.21 16.75
C PRO A 111 5.18 -11.04 15.49
N ALA A 112 6.16 -10.93 14.57
CA ALA A 112 6.14 -11.69 13.33
C ALA A 112 5.74 -13.11 13.72
N SER A 113 4.45 -13.35 13.78
CA SER A 113 3.92 -14.67 14.04
C SER A 113 4.09 -15.32 12.70
N ASP A 114 4.78 -16.44 12.66
CA ASP A 114 4.86 -17.28 11.47
C ASP A 114 3.47 -17.75 11.03
N VAL A 115 2.42 -17.15 11.59
CA VAL A 115 1.01 -17.51 11.39
C VAL A 115 0.30 -16.32 10.73
N PHE A 116 -0.32 -16.59 9.59
CA PHE A 116 -1.17 -15.60 8.90
C PHE A 116 -2.31 -15.13 9.84
N PRO A 117 -2.64 -13.83 9.87
CA PRO A 117 -3.72 -13.30 10.71
C PRO A 117 -5.06 -13.99 10.43
N ALA A 118 -5.85 -14.21 11.47
CA ALA A 118 -7.20 -14.72 11.30
C ALA A 118 -8.06 -13.74 10.49
N PHE A 119 -8.85 -14.25 9.56
CA PHE A 119 -9.76 -13.47 8.75
C PHE A 119 -11.09 -14.20 8.54
N GLU A 120 -12.11 -13.45 8.20
CA GLU A 120 -13.42 -13.93 7.73
C GLU A 120 -13.77 -13.14 6.46
N GLY A 121 -14.30 -13.82 5.46
CA GLY A 121 -14.68 -13.23 4.18
C GLY A 121 -15.71 -14.04 3.44
N LYS A 122 -15.89 -13.75 2.17
CA LYS A 122 -16.75 -14.48 1.26
C LYS A 122 -16.02 -14.72 -0.06
N ASP A 123 -16.26 -15.89 -0.66
CA ASP A 123 -15.87 -16.15 -2.03
C ASP A 123 -16.78 -15.41 -3.05
N LEU A 124 -16.47 -15.56 -4.33
CA LEU A 124 -17.24 -14.92 -5.42
C LEU A 124 -18.70 -15.44 -5.52
N ASP A 125 -18.97 -16.62 -4.98
CA ASP A 125 -20.31 -17.22 -4.95
C ASP A 125 -21.07 -16.83 -3.66
N GLY A 126 -20.41 -16.10 -2.74
CA GLY A 126 -20.99 -15.61 -1.49
C GLY A 126 -20.90 -16.61 -0.33
N ASN A 127 -20.19 -17.72 -0.47
CA ASN A 127 -19.96 -18.67 0.61
C ASN A 127 -18.96 -18.08 1.62
N ALA A 128 -19.11 -18.44 2.89
CA ALA A 128 -18.18 -18.02 3.93
C ALA A 128 -16.80 -18.67 3.73
N VAL A 129 -15.75 -17.87 3.85
CA VAL A 129 -14.35 -18.29 3.82
C VAL A 129 -13.64 -17.68 5.01
N ASP A 130 -12.85 -18.46 5.73
CA ASP A 130 -12.10 -18.01 6.88
C ASP A 130 -10.70 -18.67 6.94
N SER A 131 -9.95 -18.32 7.99
CA SER A 131 -8.57 -18.80 8.19
C SER A 131 -8.44 -20.34 8.32
N SER A 132 -9.54 -21.09 8.44
CA SER A 132 -9.49 -22.56 8.51
C SER A 132 -8.96 -23.18 7.21
N LEU A 133 -9.10 -22.47 6.09
CA LEU A 133 -8.57 -22.91 4.78
C LEU A 133 -7.06 -23.20 4.82
N PHE A 134 -6.30 -22.56 5.70
CA PHE A 134 -4.87 -22.83 5.84
C PHE A 134 -4.55 -24.19 6.50
N ALA A 135 -5.48 -24.68 7.33
CA ALA A 135 -5.35 -25.99 7.97
C ALA A 135 -5.73 -27.13 7.00
N ASP A 136 -6.56 -26.84 6.03
CA ASP A 136 -7.08 -27.83 5.07
C ASP A 136 -6.12 -28.05 3.90
N ASN A 137 -5.16 -27.15 3.68
CA ASN A 137 -4.23 -27.18 2.56
C ASN A 137 -2.79 -27.47 3.01
N ALA A 138 -2.08 -28.30 2.27
CA ALA A 138 -0.64 -28.52 2.46
C ALA A 138 0.20 -27.27 2.10
N LEU A 139 -0.32 -26.45 1.19
CA LEU A 139 0.24 -25.16 0.76
C LEU A 139 -0.91 -24.24 0.35
N THR A 140 -0.92 -23.01 0.86
CA THR A 140 -1.82 -21.96 0.39
C THR A 140 -1.01 -20.79 -0.13
N VAL A 141 -1.28 -20.38 -1.37
CA VAL A 141 -0.73 -19.17 -1.97
C VAL A 141 -1.79 -18.07 -1.91
N VAL A 142 -1.47 -16.95 -1.25
CA VAL A 142 -2.39 -15.81 -1.14
C VAL A 142 -1.91 -14.70 -2.05
N ASN A 143 -2.74 -14.28 -2.99
CA ASN A 143 -2.48 -13.14 -3.87
C ASN A 143 -3.45 -12.01 -3.56
N PHE A 144 -2.93 -10.81 -3.34
CA PHE A 144 -3.73 -9.60 -3.10
C PHE A 144 -3.83 -8.80 -4.39
N TRP A 145 -5.05 -8.59 -4.87
CA TRP A 145 -5.31 -7.85 -6.10
C TRP A 145 -6.62 -7.06 -6.02
N PHE A 146 -6.83 -6.14 -6.96
CA PHE A 146 -8.09 -5.44 -7.16
C PHE A 146 -8.35 -5.20 -8.66
N SER A 147 -9.60 -4.99 -9.03
CA SER A 147 -10.03 -4.92 -10.44
C SER A 147 -9.39 -3.79 -11.25
N GLY A 148 -8.96 -2.72 -10.62
CA GLY A 148 -8.24 -1.60 -11.25
C GLY A 148 -6.73 -1.85 -11.45
N CYS A 149 -6.17 -2.88 -10.81
CA CYS A 149 -4.76 -3.24 -10.94
C CYS A 149 -4.54 -4.05 -12.24
N LYS A 150 -4.25 -3.38 -13.35
CA LYS A 150 -4.07 -4.06 -14.65
C LYS A 150 -2.96 -5.12 -14.64
N PRO A 151 -1.75 -4.89 -14.09
CA PRO A 151 -0.75 -5.95 -14.00
C PRO A 151 -1.24 -7.13 -13.16
N CYS A 152 -1.94 -6.89 -12.04
CA CYS A 152 -2.50 -7.96 -11.23
C CYS A 152 -3.51 -8.79 -12.01
N VAL A 153 -4.40 -8.14 -12.77
CA VAL A 153 -5.38 -8.83 -13.64
C VAL A 153 -4.68 -9.64 -14.73
N ALA A 154 -3.58 -9.13 -15.28
CA ALA A 154 -2.79 -9.84 -16.29
C ALA A 154 -2.14 -11.12 -15.76
N GLU A 155 -1.88 -11.21 -14.46
CA GLU A 155 -1.28 -12.39 -13.80
C GLU A 155 -2.29 -13.48 -13.45
N LEU A 156 -3.58 -13.17 -13.41
CA LEU A 156 -4.61 -14.14 -12.98
C LEU A 156 -4.58 -15.44 -13.78
N GLY A 157 -4.30 -15.37 -15.09
CA GLY A 157 -4.17 -16.56 -15.93
C GLY A 157 -2.96 -17.44 -15.56
N ASP A 158 -1.88 -16.89 -15.07
CA ASP A 158 -0.71 -17.63 -14.61
C ASP A 158 -0.95 -18.16 -13.18
N LEU A 159 -1.66 -17.41 -12.34
CA LEU A 159 -2.11 -17.87 -11.02
C LEU A 159 -3.07 -19.05 -11.14
N ASP A 160 -3.98 -19.07 -12.13
CA ASP A 160 -4.85 -20.24 -12.37
C ASP A 160 -4.04 -21.49 -12.75
N LYS A 161 -3.03 -21.35 -13.61
CA LYS A 161 -2.12 -22.46 -13.93
C LYS A 161 -1.35 -22.95 -12.71
N LEU A 162 -0.88 -22.02 -11.88
CA LEU A 162 -0.22 -22.35 -10.61
C LEU A 162 -1.19 -23.12 -9.71
N ASN A 163 -2.44 -22.63 -9.56
CA ASN A 163 -3.48 -23.28 -8.77
C ASN A 163 -3.71 -24.73 -9.21
N GLN A 164 -3.82 -24.99 -10.52
CA GLN A 164 -3.95 -26.35 -11.05
C GLN A 164 -2.76 -27.24 -10.64
N THR A 165 -1.55 -26.71 -10.64
CA THR A 165 -0.34 -27.44 -10.23
C THR A 165 -0.32 -27.71 -8.73
N VAL A 166 -0.67 -26.71 -7.92
CA VAL A 166 -0.64 -26.78 -6.46
C VAL A 166 -1.75 -27.68 -5.93
N LYS A 167 -2.97 -27.64 -6.54
CA LYS A 167 -4.09 -28.54 -6.20
C LYS A 167 -3.74 -30.02 -6.35
N ALA A 168 -2.95 -30.38 -7.35
CA ALA A 168 -2.48 -31.76 -7.53
C ALA A 168 -1.58 -32.25 -6.38
N GLN A 169 -1.07 -31.32 -5.55
CA GLN A 169 -0.21 -31.57 -4.38
C GLN A 169 -0.92 -31.31 -3.05
N GLY A 170 -2.22 -31.09 -3.07
CA GLY A 170 -3.01 -30.81 -1.87
C GLY A 170 -2.93 -29.37 -1.38
N GLY A 171 -2.59 -28.45 -2.27
CA GLY A 171 -2.59 -27.01 -1.99
C GLY A 171 -3.63 -26.23 -2.77
N GLU A 172 -3.63 -24.90 -2.60
CA GLU A 172 -4.56 -23.97 -3.28
C GLU A 172 -3.91 -22.58 -3.47
N VAL A 173 -4.37 -21.83 -4.49
CA VAL A 173 -4.02 -20.42 -4.72
C VAL A 173 -5.24 -19.57 -4.54
#